data_aaf303cc6537672eabc83e8a721368d0
#
_entry.id   aaf303cc6537672eabc83e8a721368d0
#
_cell.length_a   1.000
_cell.length_b   1.000
_cell.length_c   1.000
_cell.angle_alpha   90.00
_cell.angle_beta   90.00
_cell.angle_gamma   90.00
#
_symmetry.space_group_name_H-M   'P 1'
#
loop_
_entity.id
_entity.type
_entity.pdbx_description
1 polymer ?
#
loop_
_entity_poly.entity_id
_entity_poly.type
_entity_poly.pdbx_seq_one_letter_code
_entity_poly.pdbx_strand_id
1 'polypeptide(L)'
;MIEEPRVAVLTGFGINCDLETIAVFEMAGAVAHRVHVNQLVNGDTNLEDYHILAIPGGFSFGDHLGSGRLLGNRLRFGLRQQVRNFVKSGRPVIGICNGFQVLVKMGLLPGDSDVSLQQTASLALNDSGHYEDRWVTLEFNQDSPCIWTKGLKRMRTPVRHGEGKFVTTSRDLLDGWHATGQLVCRYIDPADLYPSSSDESLPYPLSPNASMRNIAGVCDPSGLVYGMMPHPEANHSQWLGATWTREGDHSEAKSTAIAGQGEGMAMFRNAVEYVKNNL
;
A
#
# COMPACT_ATOMS: atom_id res chain seq x y z
N MET A 1 -26.40 1.22 -2.20
CA MET A 1 -25.54 0.51 -1.23
C MET A 1 -25.11 -0.82 -1.85
N ILE A 2 -23.81 -1.04 -1.95
CA ILE A 2 -23.24 -2.27 -2.52
C ILE A 2 -23.12 -3.30 -1.39
N GLU A 3 -23.89 -4.40 -1.47
CA GLU A 3 -23.86 -5.45 -0.45
C GLU A 3 -22.56 -6.26 -0.52
N GLU A 4 -22.11 -6.60 -1.74
CA GLU A 4 -20.90 -7.39 -2.00
C GLU A 4 -19.90 -6.61 -2.85
N PRO A 5 -18.96 -5.86 -2.25
CA PRO A 5 -17.90 -5.19 -2.99
C PRO A 5 -17.04 -6.18 -3.80
N ARG A 6 -16.87 -5.90 -5.10
CA ARG A 6 -16.02 -6.70 -5.99
C ARG A 6 -14.63 -6.10 -6.09
N VAL A 7 -13.61 -6.92 -5.90
CA VAL A 7 -12.20 -6.51 -5.94
C VAL A 7 -11.48 -7.13 -7.13
N ALA A 8 -10.87 -6.31 -7.96
CA ALA A 8 -9.90 -6.76 -8.95
C ALA A 8 -8.53 -6.87 -8.28
N VAL A 9 -8.06 -8.09 -8.03
CA VAL A 9 -6.70 -8.36 -7.57
C VAL A 9 -5.85 -8.70 -8.79
N LEU A 10 -4.93 -7.79 -9.14
CA LEU A 10 -4.08 -7.99 -10.32
C LEU A 10 -3.13 -9.17 -10.14
N THR A 11 -2.94 -9.93 -11.22
CA THR A 11 -1.94 -10.99 -11.31
C THR A 11 -1.23 -10.95 -12.65
N GLY A 12 -0.10 -11.66 -12.74
CA GLY A 12 0.69 -11.89 -13.94
C GLY A 12 2.17 -11.55 -13.77
N PHE A 13 2.99 -12.13 -14.61
CA PHE A 13 4.40 -11.77 -14.82
C PHE A 13 5.24 -11.49 -13.56
N GLY A 14 5.23 -12.38 -12.56
CA GLY A 14 6.03 -12.25 -11.34
C GLY A 14 5.33 -11.60 -10.15
N ILE A 15 4.06 -11.25 -10.26
CA ILE A 15 3.20 -10.96 -9.10
C ILE A 15 2.99 -12.28 -8.35
N ASN A 16 3.24 -12.31 -7.03
CA ASN A 16 3.18 -13.54 -6.23
C ASN A 16 2.42 -13.42 -4.90
N CYS A 17 2.02 -12.20 -4.49
CA CYS A 17 1.19 -11.98 -3.30
C CYS A 17 -0.30 -11.83 -3.63
N ASP A 18 -0.74 -12.31 -4.79
CA ASP A 18 -2.12 -12.18 -5.25
C ASP A 18 -3.10 -13.07 -4.46
N LEU A 19 -2.69 -14.28 -4.08
CA LEU A 19 -3.55 -15.18 -3.31
C LEU A 19 -3.78 -14.70 -1.87
N GLU A 20 -2.75 -14.20 -1.20
CA GLU A 20 -2.86 -13.60 0.12
C GLU A 20 -3.74 -12.33 0.06
N THR A 21 -3.58 -11.53 -0.98
CA THR A 21 -4.40 -10.33 -1.19
C THR A 21 -5.87 -10.68 -1.42
N ILE A 22 -6.18 -11.74 -2.18
CA ILE A 22 -7.53 -12.26 -2.34
C ILE A 22 -8.10 -12.66 -0.97
N ALA A 23 -7.36 -13.51 -0.24
CA ALA A 23 -7.81 -14.04 1.04
C ALA A 23 -8.19 -12.93 2.04
N VAL A 24 -7.38 -11.86 2.16
CA VAL A 24 -7.68 -10.77 3.09
C VAL A 24 -8.90 -9.93 2.67
N PHE A 25 -9.14 -9.74 1.38
CA PHE A 25 -10.36 -9.09 0.93
C PHE A 25 -11.61 -9.94 1.15
N GLU A 26 -11.53 -11.25 0.93
CA GLU A 26 -12.61 -12.19 1.25
C GLU A 26 -12.90 -12.22 2.75
N MET A 27 -11.86 -12.27 3.59
CA MET A 27 -11.98 -12.15 5.05
C MET A 27 -12.59 -10.81 5.49
N ALA A 28 -12.42 -9.75 4.69
CA ALA A 28 -13.04 -8.44 4.93
C ALA A 28 -14.49 -8.34 4.43
N GLY A 29 -15.02 -9.38 3.79
CA GLY A 29 -16.39 -9.45 3.30
C GLY A 29 -16.60 -8.85 1.90
N ALA A 30 -15.61 -8.97 1.04
CA ALA A 30 -15.67 -8.66 -0.38
C ALA A 30 -15.60 -9.93 -1.23
N VAL A 31 -15.96 -9.83 -2.52
CA VAL A 31 -15.73 -10.87 -3.52
C VAL A 31 -14.50 -10.49 -4.32
N ALA A 32 -13.40 -11.23 -4.15
CA ALA A 32 -12.12 -10.92 -4.78
C ALA A 32 -11.88 -11.82 -6.01
N HIS A 33 -11.57 -11.18 -7.14
CA HIS A 33 -11.27 -11.87 -8.39
C HIS A 33 -9.80 -11.69 -8.76
N ARG A 34 -9.15 -12.80 -9.10
CA ARG A 34 -7.81 -12.80 -9.67
C ARG A 34 -7.88 -12.38 -11.14
N VAL A 35 -7.40 -11.17 -11.44
CA VAL A 35 -7.49 -10.58 -12.78
C VAL A 35 -6.10 -10.47 -13.38
N HIS A 36 -5.85 -11.22 -14.46
CA HIS A 36 -4.57 -11.12 -15.15
C HIS A 36 -4.49 -9.80 -15.93
N VAL A 37 -3.35 -9.09 -15.83
CA VAL A 37 -3.17 -7.78 -16.47
C VAL A 37 -3.49 -7.78 -17.97
N ASN A 38 -3.25 -8.89 -18.66
CA ASN A 38 -3.59 -9.02 -20.09
C ASN A 38 -5.10 -8.98 -20.33
N GLN A 39 -5.92 -9.54 -19.44
CA GLN A 39 -7.39 -9.50 -19.60
C GLN A 39 -7.91 -8.07 -19.63
N LEU A 40 -7.34 -7.20 -18.77
CA LEU A 40 -7.68 -5.78 -18.79
C LEU A 40 -7.16 -5.07 -20.04
N VAL A 41 -5.91 -5.35 -20.45
CA VAL A 41 -5.29 -4.70 -21.63
C VAL A 41 -5.96 -5.12 -22.91
N ASN A 42 -6.37 -6.39 -23.02
CA ASN A 42 -7.06 -6.91 -24.20
C ASN A 42 -8.55 -6.56 -24.25
N GLY A 43 -9.11 -6.07 -23.14
CA GLY A 43 -10.55 -5.80 -23.03
C GLY A 43 -11.41 -7.02 -22.75
N ASP A 44 -10.80 -8.15 -22.32
CA ASP A 44 -11.54 -9.37 -21.93
C ASP A 44 -12.32 -9.15 -20.62
N THR A 45 -11.91 -8.17 -19.82
CA THR A 45 -12.60 -7.69 -18.63
C THR A 45 -12.36 -6.20 -18.44
N ASN A 46 -13.24 -5.49 -17.74
CA ASN A 46 -13.15 -4.05 -17.51
C ASN A 46 -12.95 -3.73 -16.02
N LEU A 47 -12.15 -2.70 -15.72
CA LEU A 47 -12.03 -2.20 -14.35
C LEU A 47 -13.37 -1.69 -13.80
N GLU A 48 -14.26 -1.21 -14.65
CA GLU A 48 -15.59 -0.70 -14.27
C GLU A 48 -16.49 -1.78 -13.65
N ASP A 49 -16.18 -3.07 -13.90
CA ASP A 49 -16.90 -4.19 -13.28
C ASP A 49 -16.54 -4.39 -11.80
N TYR A 50 -15.54 -3.67 -11.29
CA TYR A 50 -15.04 -3.80 -9.93
C TYR A 50 -15.20 -2.51 -9.13
N HIS A 51 -15.19 -2.63 -7.82
CA HIS A 51 -15.30 -1.51 -6.89
C HIS A 51 -13.96 -1.13 -6.26
N ILE A 52 -13.03 -2.08 -6.16
CA ILE A 52 -11.68 -1.89 -5.61
C ILE A 52 -10.67 -2.48 -6.59
N LEU A 53 -9.54 -1.81 -6.77
CA LEU A 53 -8.38 -2.32 -7.49
C LEU A 53 -7.24 -2.56 -6.50
N ALA A 54 -6.73 -3.79 -6.45
CA ALA A 54 -5.56 -4.16 -5.67
C ALA A 54 -4.41 -4.59 -6.58
N ILE A 55 -3.24 -3.97 -6.40
CA ILE A 55 -2.00 -4.35 -7.08
C ILE A 55 -1.08 -4.97 -6.02
N PRO A 56 -0.97 -6.31 -5.99
CA PRO A 56 -0.21 -7.02 -4.97
C PRO A 56 1.29 -6.84 -5.07
N GLY A 57 1.96 -7.34 -4.04
CA GLY A 57 3.41 -7.51 -4.02
C GLY A 57 3.91 -8.60 -4.98
N GLY A 58 5.21 -8.61 -5.18
CA GLY A 58 5.90 -9.54 -6.06
C GLY A 58 7.12 -8.91 -6.72
N PHE A 59 7.47 -9.44 -7.90
CA PHE A 59 8.58 -8.99 -8.73
C PHE A 59 8.11 -8.91 -10.18
N SER A 60 7.20 -7.96 -10.45
CA SER A 60 6.57 -7.85 -11.76
C SER A 60 7.61 -7.68 -12.89
N PHE A 61 7.55 -8.57 -13.88
CA PHE A 61 8.55 -8.69 -14.96
C PHE A 61 10.00 -8.93 -14.47
N GLY A 62 10.17 -9.56 -13.28
CA GLY A 62 11.47 -9.88 -12.71
C GLY A 62 12.28 -8.66 -12.25
N ASP A 63 11.68 -7.48 -12.18
CA ASP A 63 12.32 -6.20 -11.79
C ASP A 63 13.54 -5.82 -12.65
N HIS A 64 13.70 -6.41 -13.83
CA HIS A 64 14.89 -6.28 -14.69
C HIS A 64 15.26 -4.85 -15.10
N LEU A 65 14.28 -3.95 -15.18
CA LEU A 65 14.49 -2.54 -15.53
C LEU A 65 14.14 -1.58 -14.37
N GLY A 66 14.12 -2.11 -13.15
CA GLY A 66 13.67 -1.42 -11.93
C GLY A 66 12.28 -1.88 -11.50
N SER A 67 12.14 -2.05 -10.20
CA SER A 67 10.94 -2.63 -9.59
C SER A 67 9.66 -1.86 -9.93
N GLY A 68 8.65 -2.58 -10.39
CA GLY A 68 7.35 -2.03 -10.78
C GLY A 68 7.33 -1.22 -12.09
N ARG A 69 8.47 -0.97 -12.74
CA ARG A 69 8.55 -0.05 -13.88
C ARG A 69 7.83 -0.56 -15.12
N LEU A 70 8.04 -1.82 -15.48
CA LEU A 70 7.41 -2.38 -16.70
C LEU A 70 5.91 -2.50 -16.54
N LEU A 71 5.44 -3.00 -15.40
CA LEU A 71 4.00 -3.08 -15.11
C LEU A 71 3.38 -1.68 -15.01
N GLY A 72 4.03 -0.74 -14.33
CA GLY A 72 3.59 0.65 -14.24
C GLY A 72 3.41 1.30 -15.61
N ASN A 73 4.39 1.13 -16.51
CA ASN A 73 4.28 1.61 -17.89
C ASN A 73 3.14 0.91 -18.65
N ARG A 74 2.98 -0.41 -18.49
CA ARG A 74 1.92 -1.16 -19.15
C ARG A 74 0.53 -0.67 -18.73
N LEU A 75 0.31 -0.41 -17.43
CA LEU A 75 -0.93 0.16 -16.92
C LEU A 75 -1.11 1.62 -17.37
N ARG A 76 -0.06 2.43 -17.27
CA ARG A 76 -0.09 3.85 -17.66
C ARG A 76 -0.43 4.07 -19.11
N PHE A 77 0.11 3.27 -20.02
CA PHE A 77 -0.09 3.45 -21.46
C PHE A 77 -1.23 2.59 -22.00
N GLY A 78 -1.41 1.36 -21.49
CA GLY A 78 -2.45 0.44 -21.96
C GLY A 78 -3.82 0.68 -21.32
N LEU A 79 -3.87 1.15 -20.06
CA LEU A 79 -5.11 1.31 -19.31
C LEU A 79 -5.33 2.73 -18.77
N ARG A 80 -4.62 3.72 -19.31
CA ARG A 80 -4.62 5.10 -18.81
C ARG A 80 -6.03 5.65 -18.52
N GLN A 81 -6.93 5.54 -19.50
CA GLN A 81 -8.27 6.09 -19.37
C GLN A 81 -9.12 5.30 -18.37
N GLN A 82 -9.01 3.98 -18.38
CA GLN A 82 -9.73 3.12 -17.44
C GLN A 82 -9.31 3.40 -15.99
N VAL A 83 -8.00 3.49 -15.72
CA VAL A 83 -7.48 3.82 -14.38
C VAL A 83 -7.93 5.21 -13.94
N ARG A 84 -7.85 6.21 -14.82
CA ARG A 84 -8.32 7.57 -14.50
C ARG A 84 -9.81 7.60 -14.17
N ASN A 85 -10.64 6.96 -14.99
CA ASN A 85 -12.08 6.87 -14.77
C ASN A 85 -12.38 6.16 -13.45
N PHE A 86 -11.68 5.06 -13.17
CA PHE A 86 -11.81 4.27 -11.95
C PHE A 86 -11.57 5.13 -10.70
N VAL A 87 -10.43 5.85 -10.65
CA VAL A 87 -10.09 6.73 -9.53
C VAL A 87 -11.08 7.90 -9.43
N LYS A 88 -11.41 8.56 -10.55
CA LYS A 88 -12.34 9.70 -10.58
C LYS A 88 -13.77 9.33 -10.21
N SER A 89 -14.15 8.06 -10.35
CA SER A 89 -15.46 7.56 -9.88
C SER A 89 -15.50 7.26 -8.37
N GLY A 90 -14.46 7.62 -7.61
CA GLY A 90 -14.41 7.42 -6.16
C GLY A 90 -14.06 6.00 -5.72
N ARG A 91 -13.51 5.18 -6.61
CA ARG A 91 -13.19 3.77 -6.34
C ARG A 91 -11.79 3.62 -5.76
N PRO A 92 -11.64 2.90 -4.63
CA PRO A 92 -10.36 2.73 -3.96
C PRO A 92 -9.35 1.90 -4.76
N VAL A 93 -8.06 2.28 -4.64
CA VAL A 93 -6.93 1.55 -5.21
C VAL A 93 -5.87 1.34 -4.14
N ILE A 94 -5.35 0.12 -4.02
CA ILE A 94 -4.20 -0.16 -3.15
C ILE A 94 -3.05 -0.79 -3.94
N GLY A 95 -1.83 -0.36 -3.65
CA GLY A 95 -0.59 -1.00 -4.10
C GLY A 95 0.27 -1.42 -2.92
N ILE A 96 0.62 -2.70 -2.83
CA ILE A 96 1.43 -3.24 -1.75
C ILE A 96 2.80 -3.65 -2.30
N CYS A 97 3.89 -3.19 -1.68
CA CYS A 97 5.27 -3.50 -2.05
C CYS A 97 5.53 -3.25 -3.56
N ASN A 98 5.64 -4.27 -4.39
CA ASN A 98 5.77 -4.10 -5.84
C ASN A 98 4.57 -3.34 -6.45
N GLY A 99 3.37 -3.53 -5.92
CA GLY A 99 2.19 -2.75 -6.32
C GLY A 99 2.34 -1.25 -6.01
N PHE A 100 2.93 -0.89 -4.88
CA PHE A 100 3.25 0.51 -4.57
C PHE A 100 4.30 1.08 -5.54
N GLN A 101 5.34 0.31 -5.84
CA GLN A 101 6.32 0.70 -6.87
C GLN A 101 5.66 0.95 -8.21
N VAL A 102 4.71 0.09 -8.62
CA VAL A 102 3.90 0.26 -9.84
C VAL A 102 3.13 1.56 -9.82
N LEU A 103 2.39 1.86 -8.74
CA LEU A 103 1.59 3.09 -8.61
C LEU A 103 2.45 4.35 -8.67
N VAL A 104 3.64 4.34 -8.04
CA VAL A 104 4.59 5.46 -8.10
C VAL A 104 5.20 5.60 -9.50
N LYS A 105 5.64 4.50 -10.12
CA LYS A 105 6.25 4.53 -11.46
C LYS A 105 5.26 4.95 -12.55
N MET A 106 3.98 4.61 -12.40
CA MET A 106 2.96 5.10 -13.34
C MET A 106 2.52 6.55 -13.08
N GLY A 107 2.93 7.15 -11.96
CA GLY A 107 2.60 8.52 -11.57
C GLY A 107 1.22 8.68 -10.95
N LEU A 108 0.62 7.59 -10.47
CA LEU A 108 -0.66 7.64 -9.73
C LEU A 108 -0.45 8.00 -8.26
N LEU A 109 0.74 7.75 -7.70
CA LEU A 109 1.14 8.15 -6.36
C LEU A 109 2.46 8.95 -6.35
N PRO A 110 2.56 9.96 -5.48
CA PRO A 110 1.55 10.55 -4.60
C PRO A 110 0.42 11.28 -5.36
N GLY A 111 0.51 11.38 -6.69
CA GLY A 111 -0.54 11.85 -7.58
C GLY A 111 -0.90 13.33 -7.45
N ASP A 112 -1.91 13.71 -8.20
CA ASP A 112 -2.54 15.02 -8.18
C ASP A 112 -4.07 14.89 -8.34
N SER A 113 -4.82 15.95 -8.07
CA SER A 113 -6.29 15.97 -8.15
C SER A 113 -6.84 15.71 -9.57
N ASP A 114 -6.03 15.94 -10.61
CA ASP A 114 -6.42 15.71 -12.00
C ASP A 114 -6.19 14.28 -12.48
N VAL A 115 -5.50 13.46 -11.66
CA VAL A 115 -5.04 12.13 -12.04
C VAL A 115 -4.22 12.18 -13.34
N SER A 116 -3.24 13.10 -13.37
CA SER A 116 -2.42 13.36 -14.58
C SER A 116 -1.52 12.19 -14.94
N LEU A 117 -1.19 11.32 -13.98
CA LEU A 117 -0.21 10.24 -14.08
C LEU A 117 1.21 10.78 -14.35
N GLN A 118 1.54 11.92 -13.76
CA GLN A 118 2.88 12.47 -13.79
C GLN A 118 3.70 11.88 -12.64
N GLN A 119 4.79 11.22 -12.95
CA GLN A 119 5.68 10.66 -11.92
C GLN A 119 6.48 11.80 -11.25
N THR A 120 6.31 11.95 -9.93
CA THR A 120 6.96 12.99 -9.10
C THR A 120 7.83 12.40 -7.98
N ALA A 121 7.72 11.09 -7.77
CA ALA A 121 8.48 10.34 -6.78
C ALA A 121 9.01 9.03 -7.37
N SER A 122 9.85 8.33 -6.63
CA SER A 122 10.36 7.00 -6.99
C SER A 122 10.59 6.14 -5.75
N LEU A 123 10.57 4.82 -5.95
CA LEU A 123 11.15 3.86 -5.01
C LEU A 123 12.52 3.47 -5.57
N ALA A 124 13.57 3.67 -4.78
CA ALA A 124 14.96 3.38 -5.12
C ALA A 124 15.48 2.19 -4.31
N LEU A 125 16.70 1.74 -4.62
CA LEU A 125 17.38 0.70 -3.86
C LEU A 125 17.51 1.09 -2.39
N ASN A 126 17.36 0.10 -1.50
CA ASN A 126 17.61 0.26 -0.08
C ASN A 126 19.07 0.70 0.13
N ASP A 127 19.34 1.61 1.06
CA ASP A 127 20.71 2.06 1.35
C ASP A 127 21.60 0.94 1.93
N SER A 128 20.99 -0.11 2.50
CA SER A 128 21.70 -1.31 2.93
C SER A 128 22.33 -2.09 1.76
N GLY A 129 21.87 -1.87 0.53
CA GLY A 129 22.27 -2.63 -0.65
C GLY A 129 21.74 -4.08 -0.67
N HIS A 130 20.87 -4.44 0.29
CA HIS A 130 20.37 -5.79 0.45
C HIS A 130 18.86 -5.85 0.34
N TYR A 131 18.33 -7.05 0.08
CA TYR A 131 16.92 -7.37 0.23
C TYR A 131 16.60 -7.45 1.73
N GLU A 132 15.64 -6.65 2.18
CA GLU A 132 15.21 -6.60 3.56
C GLU A 132 13.94 -7.44 3.75
N ASP A 133 14.03 -8.46 4.60
CA ASP A 133 12.90 -9.31 5.01
C ASP A 133 12.87 -9.35 6.54
N ARG A 134 12.01 -8.52 7.13
CA ARG A 134 11.85 -8.41 8.59
C ARG A 134 10.59 -7.69 8.99
N TRP A 135 10.24 -7.78 10.26
CA TRP A 135 9.16 -7.01 10.86
C TRP A 135 9.62 -5.58 11.19
N VAL A 136 8.76 -4.62 10.87
CA VAL A 136 8.91 -3.20 11.17
C VAL A 136 7.71 -2.68 11.95
N THR A 137 7.88 -1.55 12.61
CA THR A 137 6.77 -0.84 13.27
C THR A 137 6.48 0.42 12.48
N LEU A 138 5.19 0.64 12.21
CA LEU A 138 4.67 1.81 11.51
C LEU A 138 3.87 2.68 12.47
N GLU A 139 3.94 3.99 12.23
CA GLU A 139 3.03 4.98 12.79
C GLU A 139 2.22 5.61 11.67
N PHE A 140 0.90 5.76 11.89
CA PHE A 140 -0.04 6.31 10.92
C PHE A 140 -0.39 7.75 11.26
N ASN A 141 -0.39 8.61 10.23
CA ASN A 141 -0.82 10.00 10.34
C ASN A 141 -2.34 10.05 10.56
N GLN A 142 -2.76 10.58 11.72
CA GLN A 142 -4.18 10.63 12.08
C GLN A 142 -4.96 11.72 11.31
N ASP A 143 -4.24 12.68 10.72
CA ASP A 143 -4.81 13.78 9.93
C ASP A 143 -4.83 13.44 8.42
N SER A 144 -4.43 12.21 8.06
CA SER A 144 -4.41 11.77 6.66
C SER A 144 -5.83 11.58 6.10
N PRO A 145 -6.09 12.00 4.85
CA PRO A 145 -7.35 11.70 4.16
C PRO A 145 -7.51 10.22 3.80
N CYS A 146 -6.46 9.42 3.97
CA CYS A 146 -6.40 8.02 3.53
C CYS A 146 -7.49 7.16 4.18
N ILE A 147 -8.42 6.66 3.37
CA ILE A 147 -9.52 5.82 3.86
C ILE A 147 -9.03 4.47 4.40
N TRP A 148 -7.94 3.95 3.83
CA TRP A 148 -7.40 2.64 4.15
C TRP A 148 -6.88 2.53 5.59
N THR A 149 -6.34 3.63 6.12
CA THR A 149 -5.66 3.65 7.42
C THR A 149 -6.47 4.29 8.53
N LYS A 150 -7.74 4.58 8.25
CA LYS A 150 -8.63 5.24 9.21
C LYS A 150 -8.71 4.46 10.52
N GLY A 151 -8.42 5.14 11.64
CA GLY A 151 -8.45 4.56 12.98
C GLY A 151 -7.20 3.78 13.38
N LEU A 152 -6.24 3.55 12.47
CA LEU A 152 -4.96 2.94 12.78
C LEU A 152 -4.01 3.99 13.37
N LYS A 153 -3.36 3.66 14.50
CA LYS A 153 -2.32 4.50 15.12
C LYS A 153 -0.93 3.93 14.87
N ARG A 154 -0.72 2.69 15.24
CA ARG A 154 0.54 1.94 15.02
C ARG A 154 0.20 0.56 14.51
N MET A 155 1.11 -0.07 13.77
CA MET A 155 1.00 -1.44 13.28
C MET A 155 2.38 -2.06 13.13
N ARG A 156 2.51 -3.33 13.51
CA ARG A 156 3.67 -4.15 13.15
C ARG A 156 3.35 -4.95 11.90
N THR A 157 4.26 -4.97 10.94
CA THR A 157 4.04 -5.66 9.66
C THR A 157 5.38 -6.01 9.02
N PRO A 158 5.48 -7.09 8.22
CA PRO A 158 6.72 -7.41 7.53
C PRO A 158 6.99 -6.49 6.35
N VAL A 159 8.26 -6.26 6.05
CA VAL A 159 8.77 -5.74 4.78
C VAL A 159 9.53 -6.83 4.05
N ARG A 160 9.48 -6.82 2.70
CA ARG A 160 10.14 -7.78 1.81
C ARG A 160 10.51 -7.06 0.52
N HIS A 161 11.63 -6.33 0.50
CA HIS A 161 11.99 -5.52 -0.67
C HIS A 161 13.50 -5.22 -0.77
N GLY A 162 13.99 -5.08 -1.99
CA GLY A 162 15.31 -4.54 -2.32
C GLY A 162 15.27 -3.07 -2.76
N GLU A 163 14.13 -2.62 -3.28
CA GLU A 163 13.87 -1.26 -3.74
C GLU A 163 12.67 -0.66 -2.98
N GLY A 164 12.90 -0.18 -1.76
CA GLY A 164 11.82 0.37 -0.93
C GLY A 164 12.02 1.83 -0.53
N LYS A 165 13.17 2.45 -0.89
CA LYS A 165 13.52 3.81 -0.52
C LYS A 165 12.70 4.83 -1.27
N PHE A 166 11.71 5.44 -0.58
CA PHE A 166 10.92 6.53 -1.15
C PHE A 166 11.75 7.80 -1.29
N VAL A 167 11.79 8.34 -2.51
CA VAL A 167 12.57 9.54 -2.85
C VAL A 167 11.80 10.47 -3.79
N THR A 168 12.07 11.76 -3.66
CA THR A 168 11.69 12.80 -4.62
C THR A 168 12.84 13.80 -4.76
N THR A 169 12.92 14.47 -5.89
CA THR A 169 13.91 15.53 -6.14
C THR A 169 13.45 16.90 -5.67
N SER A 170 12.16 17.06 -5.35
CA SER A 170 11.56 18.33 -4.92
C SER A 170 11.20 18.30 -3.44
N ARG A 171 11.85 19.16 -2.65
CA ARG A 171 11.48 19.39 -1.25
C ARG A 171 10.10 20.04 -1.14
N ASP A 172 9.76 20.97 -2.03
CA ASP A 172 8.45 21.64 -2.01
C ASP A 172 7.30 20.65 -2.19
N LEU A 173 7.47 19.65 -3.07
CA LEU A 173 6.49 18.56 -3.20
C LEU A 173 6.39 17.72 -1.93
N LEU A 174 7.53 17.37 -1.32
CA LEU A 174 7.55 16.59 -0.09
C LEU A 174 6.85 17.33 1.06
N ASP A 175 7.11 18.64 1.19
CA ASP A 175 6.47 19.50 2.19
C ASP A 175 4.97 19.67 1.90
N GLY A 176 4.59 19.81 0.63
CA GLY A 176 3.20 19.83 0.20
C GLY A 176 2.45 18.56 0.57
N TRP A 177 3.02 17.38 0.27
CA TRP A 177 2.42 16.09 0.64
C TRP A 177 2.31 15.89 2.16
N HIS A 178 3.27 16.43 2.91
CA HIS A 178 3.18 16.44 4.37
C HIS A 178 2.03 17.31 4.85
N ALA A 179 1.93 18.53 4.35
CA ALA A 179 0.90 19.50 4.75
C ALA A 179 -0.53 19.03 4.40
N THR A 180 -0.70 18.26 3.31
CA THR A 180 -1.99 17.70 2.88
C THR A 180 -2.31 16.33 3.48
N GLY A 181 -1.44 15.78 4.34
CA GLY A 181 -1.64 14.49 4.98
C GLY A 181 -1.44 13.27 4.04
N GLN A 182 -0.87 13.50 2.84
CA GLN A 182 -0.60 12.41 1.88
C GLN A 182 0.54 11.48 2.32
N LEU A 183 1.42 11.91 3.24
CA LEU A 183 2.38 11.04 3.92
C LEU A 183 1.63 10.27 5.01
N VAL A 184 1.18 9.06 4.66
CA VAL A 184 0.20 8.29 5.44
C VAL A 184 0.81 7.55 6.60
N CYS A 185 1.94 6.88 6.36
CA CYS A 185 2.63 6.15 7.41
C CYS A 185 4.15 6.21 7.25
N ARG A 186 4.83 6.04 8.39
CA ARG A 186 6.29 6.04 8.46
C ARG A 186 6.80 4.91 9.34
N TYR A 187 8.03 4.52 9.09
CA TYR A 187 8.77 3.66 9.99
C TYR A 187 9.09 4.40 11.28
N ILE A 188 8.97 3.71 12.42
CA ILE A 188 9.30 4.25 13.74
C ILE A 188 10.15 3.28 14.55
N ASP A 189 10.81 3.81 15.55
CA ASP A 189 11.40 3.01 16.62
C ASP A 189 10.30 2.57 17.61
N PRO A 190 10.07 1.27 17.80
CA PRO A 190 9.07 0.81 18.76
C PRO A 190 9.42 1.14 20.22
N ALA A 191 10.68 1.46 20.52
CA ALA A 191 11.15 1.86 21.84
C ALA A 191 11.08 3.38 22.07
N ASP A 192 10.64 4.15 21.06
CA ASP A 192 10.54 5.61 21.09
C ASP A 192 11.85 6.34 21.47
N LEU A 193 13.01 5.71 21.23
CA LEU A 193 14.32 6.32 21.49
C LEU A 193 14.70 7.37 20.42
N TYR A 194 14.08 7.27 19.22
CA TYR A 194 14.28 8.20 18.11
C TYR A 194 12.96 8.89 17.78
N PRO A 195 12.94 10.24 17.69
CA PRO A 195 11.73 10.98 17.37
C PRO A 195 11.16 10.59 16.02
N SER A 196 9.89 10.23 15.97
CA SER A 196 9.20 9.88 14.72
C SER A 196 9.00 11.09 13.79
N SER A 197 9.04 12.32 14.34
CA SER A 197 8.87 13.59 13.62
C SER A 197 10.13 14.12 12.93
N SER A 198 11.27 13.43 13.08
CA SER A 198 12.56 13.85 12.49
C SER A 198 12.52 13.74 10.97
N ASP A 199 13.09 14.74 10.27
CA ASP A 199 13.38 14.69 8.85
C ASP A 199 14.55 13.73 8.54
N GLU A 200 15.30 13.32 9.56
CA GLU A 200 16.40 12.38 9.47
C GLU A 200 15.88 10.94 9.37
N SER A 201 16.58 10.16 8.55
CA SER A 201 16.29 8.72 8.48
C SER A 201 16.67 8.05 9.79
N LEU A 202 15.79 7.18 10.28
CA LEU A 202 16.09 6.30 11.39
C LEU A 202 17.35 5.46 11.08
N PRO A 203 18.19 5.18 12.08
CA PRO A 203 19.33 4.32 11.86
C PRO A 203 18.90 2.90 11.49
N TYR A 204 19.76 2.23 10.72
CA TYR A 204 19.61 0.79 10.50
C TYR A 204 19.76 0.05 11.85
N PRO A 205 18.93 -0.95 12.16
CA PRO A 205 17.94 -1.61 11.33
C PRO A 205 16.51 -1.04 11.44
N LEU A 206 16.25 0.05 12.14
CA LEU A 206 14.92 0.62 12.35
C LEU A 206 14.28 1.09 11.03
N SER A 207 15.06 1.83 10.21
CA SER A 207 14.68 2.08 8.82
C SER A 207 15.17 0.94 7.92
N PRO A 208 14.28 0.24 7.19
CA PRO A 208 14.70 -0.85 6.30
C PRO A 208 15.35 -0.35 5.01
N ASN A 209 15.16 0.92 4.63
CA ASN A 209 15.46 1.40 3.28
C ASN A 209 16.00 2.83 3.22
N ALA A 210 16.03 3.55 4.34
CA ALA A 210 16.40 4.97 4.43
C ALA A 210 15.53 5.90 3.56
N SER A 211 14.23 5.64 3.50
CA SER A 211 13.24 6.53 2.87
C SER A 211 13.30 7.94 3.44
N MET A 212 13.11 8.95 2.60
CA MET A 212 12.94 10.34 3.05
C MET A 212 11.84 10.42 4.12
N ARG A 213 12.11 11.13 5.23
CA ARG A 213 11.18 11.25 6.39
C ARG A 213 10.64 9.91 6.90
N ASN A 214 11.40 8.83 6.71
CA ASN A 214 11.01 7.48 7.09
C ASN A 214 9.69 7.00 6.45
N ILE A 215 9.30 7.56 5.31
CA ILE A 215 8.04 7.26 4.63
C ILE A 215 7.97 5.77 4.30
N ALA A 216 6.88 5.12 4.75
CA ALA A 216 6.56 3.73 4.45
C ALA A 216 5.37 3.60 3.48
N GLY A 217 4.51 4.62 3.41
CA GLY A 217 3.36 4.65 2.51
C GLY A 217 2.79 6.05 2.32
N VAL A 218 2.20 6.27 1.13
CA VAL A 218 1.60 7.55 0.71
C VAL A 218 0.25 7.33 0.05
N CYS A 219 -0.62 8.33 0.09
CA CYS A 219 -1.86 8.35 -0.67
C CYS A 219 -1.90 9.49 -1.71
N ASP A 220 -2.91 9.44 -2.57
CA ASP A 220 -3.27 10.55 -3.44
C ASP A 220 -4.04 11.64 -2.66
N PRO A 221 -4.30 12.83 -3.24
CA PRO A 221 -5.04 13.88 -2.55
C PRO A 221 -6.45 13.51 -2.09
N SER A 222 -7.09 12.54 -2.73
CA SER A 222 -8.43 12.06 -2.35
C SER A 222 -8.41 11.07 -1.17
N GLY A 223 -7.25 10.48 -0.87
CA GLY A 223 -7.10 9.41 0.11
C GLY A 223 -7.63 8.04 -0.36
N LEU A 224 -8.08 7.91 -1.60
CA LEU A 224 -8.62 6.68 -2.17
C LEU A 224 -7.54 5.77 -2.73
N VAL A 225 -6.51 6.36 -3.35
CA VAL A 225 -5.37 5.61 -3.86
C VAL A 225 -4.29 5.59 -2.79
N TYR A 226 -3.89 4.40 -2.38
CA TYR A 226 -2.89 4.21 -1.34
C TYR A 226 -1.82 3.21 -1.77
N GLY A 227 -0.60 3.46 -1.37
CA GLY A 227 0.51 2.54 -1.56
C GLY A 227 1.44 2.50 -0.37
N MET A 228 1.95 1.31 -0.05
CA MET A 228 2.91 1.09 1.02
C MET A 228 3.89 -0.02 0.71
N MET A 229 5.12 0.07 1.24
CA MET A 229 6.13 -0.98 1.07
C MET A 229 5.92 -2.19 1.97
N PRO A 230 5.49 -2.04 3.24
CA PRO A 230 5.18 -3.17 4.10
C PRO A 230 3.95 -3.96 3.63
N HIS A 231 3.83 -5.21 4.12
CA HIS A 231 2.84 -6.20 3.70
C HIS A 231 1.75 -6.42 4.76
N PRO A 232 0.66 -5.62 4.80
CA PRO A 232 -0.43 -5.80 5.75
C PRO A 232 -1.19 -7.12 5.52
N GLU A 233 -1.25 -7.62 4.28
CA GLU A 233 -1.85 -8.91 3.93
C GLU A 233 -1.12 -10.09 4.56
N ALA A 234 0.17 -9.96 4.83
CA ALA A 234 0.95 -10.96 5.54
C ALA A 234 0.80 -10.88 7.08
N ASN A 235 0.03 -9.91 7.59
CA ASN A 235 -0.33 -9.77 8.99
C ASN A 235 -1.87 -9.80 9.16
N HIS A 236 -2.52 -10.78 8.53
CA HIS A 236 -3.97 -10.95 8.60
C HIS A 236 -4.44 -11.79 9.79
N SER A 237 -3.55 -12.53 10.43
CA SER A 237 -3.83 -13.38 11.59
C SER A 237 -2.87 -13.05 12.72
N GLN A 238 -3.38 -13.03 13.96
CA GLN A 238 -2.54 -12.84 15.15
C GLN A 238 -1.42 -13.89 15.27
N TRP A 239 -1.62 -15.07 14.69
CA TRP A 239 -0.65 -16.18 14.74
C TRP A 239 0.55 -15.99 13.78
N LEU A 240 0.47 -15.02 12.86
CA LEU A 240 1.56 -14.70 11.94
C LEU A 240 2.53 -13.67 12.51
N GLY A 241 2.18 -13.02 13.60
CA GLY A 241 3.06 -12.04 14.27
C GLY A 241 4.37 -12.69 14.73
N ALA A 242 5.52 -12.03 14.50
CA ALA A 242 6.84 -12.56 14.84
C ALA A 242 7.01 -12.92 16.33
N THR A 243 6.21 -12.34 17.21
CA THR A 243 6.29 -12.46 18.66
C THR A 243 4.98 -12.94 19.29
N TRP A 244 4.07 -13.50 18.49
CA TRP A 244 2.73 -13.89 18.94
C TRP A 244 2.72 -14.77 20.20
N THR A 245 3.73 -15.65 20.37
CA THR A 245 3.86 -16.52 21.55
C THR A 245 4.24 -15.79 22.83
N ARG A 246 4.77 -14.56 22.71
CA ARG A 246 5.23 -13.72 23.84
C ARG A 246 4.22 -12.62 24.17
N GLU A 247 3.45 -12.21 23.19
CA GLU A 247 2.44 -11.16 23.27
C GLU A 247 1.12 -11.75 23.80
N GLY A 248 1.14 -12.36 24.98
CA GLY A 248 -0.09 -12.85 25.63
C GLY A 248 -1.19 -11.76 25.67
N ASP A 249 -2.32 -11.98 26.30
CA ASP A 249 -3.53 -11.14 26.34
C ASP A 249 -3.38 -9.62 26.66
N HIS A 250 -2.16 -9.09 26.68
CA HIS A 250 -1.81 -7.78 27.20
C HIS A 250 -1.60 -6.66 26.16
N SER A 251 -1.82 -6.88 24.85
CA SER A 251 -1.65 -5.80 23.89
C SER A 251 -2.85 -4.84 23.93
N GLU A 252 -2.61 -3.59 24.33
CA GLU A 252 -3.59 -2.49 24.28
C GLU A 252 -4.10 -2.20 22.85
N ALA A 253 -3.46 -2.78 21.83
CA ALA A 253 -3.87 -2.72 20.44
C ALA A 253 -5.17 -3.50 20.12
N LYS A 254 -5.72 -4.28 21.07
CA LYS A 254 -6.89 -5.15 20.86
C LYS A 254 -8.24 -4.45 20.79
N SER A 255 -8.33 -3.13 20.91
CA SER A 255 -9.63 -2.44 20.96
C SER A 255 -10.40 -2.44 19.62
N THR A 256 -9.74 -2.78 18.50
CA THR A 256 -10.37 -2.83 17.16
C THR A 256 -10.23 -4.18 16.45
N ALA A 257 -9.49 -5.14 17.01
CA ALA A 257 -9.24 -6.44 16.38
C ALA A 257 -10.39 -7.43 16.70
N ILE A 258 -10.98 -7.99 15.66
CA ILE A 258 -11.82 -9.19 15.81
C ILE A 258 -10.89 -10.32 16.31
N ALA A 259 -11.35 -11.09 17.29
CA ALA A 259 -10.56 -12.15 17.89
C ALA A 259 -9.94 -13.08 16.82
N GLY A 260 -8.62 -13.28 16.88
CA GLY A 260 -7.88 -14.10 15.93
C GLY A 260 -7.37 -13.37 14.67
N GLN A 261 -7.80 -12.14 14.40
CA GLN A 261 -7.32 -11.35 13.26
C GLN A 261 -6.05 -10.57 13.62
N GLY A 262 -5.16 -10.45 12.63
CA GLY A 262 -3.97 -9.60 12.71
C GLY A 262 -4.29 -8.13 12.44
N GLU A 263 -3.35 -7.25 12.81
CA GLU A 263 -3.50 -5.79 12.70
C GLU A 263 -3.72 -5.33 11.25
N GLY A 264 -3.16 -6.03 10.26
CA GLY A 264 -3.27 -5.69 8.83
C GLY A 264 -4.70 -5.74 8.29
N MET A 265 -5.59 -6.53 8.90
CA MET A 265 -6.98 -6.69 8.45
C MET A 265 -7.79 -5.41 8.49
N ALA A 266 -7.46 -4.48 9.39
CA ALA A 266 -8.20 -3.23 9.53
C ALA A 266 -8.23 -2.41 8.23
N MET A 267 -7.13 -2.42 7.46
CA MET A 267 -7.01 -1.67 6.21
C MET A 267 -7.99 -2.18 5.15
N PHE A 268 -8.09 -3.49 5.00
CA PHE A 268 -8.99 -4.12 4.02
C PHE A 268 -10.46 -3.92 4.39
N ARG A 269 -10.79 -4.02 5.68
CA ARG A 269 -12.15 -3.70 6.18
C ARG A 269 -12.54 -2.25 5.91
N ASN A 270 -11.64 -1.31 6.18
CA ASN A 270 -11.89 0.11 5.94
C ASN A 270 -12.28 0.38 4.48
N ALA A 271 -11.58 -0.24 3.52
CA ALA A 271 -11.89 -0.07 2.11
C ALA A 271 -13.21 -0.74 1.71
N VAL A 272 -13.48 -1.94 2.23
CA VAL A 272 -14.76 -2.64 1.98
C VAL A 272 -15.93 -1.85 2.55
N GLU A 273 -15.82 -1.32 3.78
CA GLU A 273 -16.84 -0.46 4.40
C GLU A 273 -17.01 0.85 3.63
N TYR A 274 -15.90 1.46 3.17
CA TYR A 274 -16.00 2.66 2.34
C TYR A 274 -16.85 2.39 1.09
N VAL A 275 -16.60 1.31 0.36
CA VAL A 275 -17.37 0.95 -0.84
C VAL A 275 -18.84 0.72 -0.51
N LYS A 276 -19.14 -0.01 0.56
CA LYS A 276 -20.54 -0.28 0.99
C LYS A 276 -21.32 0.99 1.29
N ASN A 277 -20.65 2.02 1.79
CA ASN A 277 -21.31 3.23 2.26
C ASN A 277 -21.30 4.40 1.26
N ASN A 278 -20.44 4.37 0.23
CA ASN A 278 -20.22 5.54 -0.63
C ASN A 278 -20.39 5.27 -2.13
N LEU A 279 -20.45 4.01 -2.56
CA LEU A 279 -20.71 3.61 -3.93
C LEU A 279 -22.02 2.81 -4.05
#